data_2aeb13dd42524c8ec38611d74d67ab56
#
_entry.id   2aeb13dd42524c8ec38611d74d67ab56
#
_cell.length_a   1.000
_cell.length_b   1.000
_cell.length_c   1.000
_cell.angle_alpha   90.00
_cell.angle_beta   90.00
_cell.angle_gamma   90.00
#
_symmetry.space_group_name_H-M   'P 1'
#
loop_
_entity.id
_entity.type
_entity.pdbx_description
1 polymer ?
#
loop_
_entity_poly.entity_id
_entity_poly.type
_entity_poly.pdbx_seq_one_letter_code
_entity_poly.pdbx_strand_id
1 'polypeptide(L)'
;MEKAKSWCLLANYEDLSLLRNQIIFSVGAEIGLRETPDCRSIDLYVNGEYKGVYLITEKVEINKNRVDIFDLEEATEDLNPDLDFSTLPAQGFYGKYSGSLESTQRWYEISNEPADITGGYLMELELGSRYPNEASGFVTKRSQPVILKSPEYASQAQIEYISGYWQEMEDALYSDTGYNSLDKHYSEYIDTLSYARQYLIEEWSGDWDAGITSNYFYKDANGKICAGPIWDFDSAANNVRAGHTISDPMQWNAKTRTLWYNALMGNDTVKATPNIYALGFRHADFVETVESEWKNNFYHAAQSELNANIDMYIDNIKDAAIMNAIRWDYYATTSEREIEAQYFADLKVVTDFLSARTDFLNQNLTLKNEGLTISHIPSQKRTGSEITPEITVKCLDRVLTEGVDYTVAFSDNVEKGTATVTVTGMGHYEGMEAQTTFKILLVSDPLDWTGGSGEERAKENLNNFGVKFVDTVELILYYIVKPFKK
;
A
#
# COMPACT_ATOMS: atom_id res chain seq x y z
N MET A 1 6.52 -5.72 24.70
CA MET A 1 6.08 -4.30 24.68
C MET A 1 7.24 -3.42 25.11
N GLU A 2 7.67 -2.55 24.24
CA GLU A 2 8.82 -1.66 24.44
C GLU A 2 8.41 -0.38 25.19
N LYS A 3 9.36 0.27 25.87
CA LYS A 3 9.08 1.45 26.68
C LYS A 3 8.74 2.67 25.82
N ALA A 4 7.58 3.28 26.04
CA ALA A 4 7.13 4.50 25.38
C ALA A 4 6.32 5.40 26.33
N LYS A 5 5.98 6.62 25.87
CA LYS A 5 5.14 7.56 26.63
C LYS A 5 3.66 7.32 26.42
N SER A 6 3.27 6.86 25.22
CA SER A 6 1.88 6.71 24.79
C SER A 6 1.52 5.26 24.56
N TRP A 7 0.30 4.89 24.96
CA TRP A 7 -0.30 3.57 24.81
C TRP A 7 -1.76 3.71 24.47
N CYS A 8 -2.30 2.75 23.71
CA CYS A 8 -3.73 2.67 23.45
C CYS A 8 -4.37 1.62 24.35
N LEU A 9 -5.61 1.91 24.80
CA LEU A 9 -6.47 0.97 25.53
C LEU A 9 -7.71 0.73 24.65
N LEU A 10 -7.74 -0.41 23.96
CA LEU A 10 -8.86 -0.78 23.09
C LEU A 10 -9.86 -1.61 23.89
N ALA A 11 -11.11 -1.16 23.91
CA ALA A 11 -12.17 -1.82 24.68
C ALA A 11 -12.69 -3.09 24.00
N ASN A 12 -12.31 -3.35 22.72
CA ASN A 12 -12.82 -4.44 21.89
C ASN A 12 -14.36 -4.53 21.90
N TYR A 13 -15.05 -3.37 21.93
CA TYR A 13 -16.51 -3.30 22.11
C TYR A 13 -17.27 -4.05 21.00
N GLU A 14 -16.79 -3.98 19.77
CA GLU A 14 -17.38 -4.69 18.64
C GLU A 14 -16.89 -6.15 18.54
N ASP A 15 -15.80 -6.51 19.20
CA ASP A 15 -15.21 -7.85 19.15
C ASP A 15 -15.51 -8.65 20.41
N LEU A 16 -16.57 -9.47 20.39
CA LEU A 16 -16.95 -10.33 21.52
C LEU A 16 -15.96 -11.47 21.77
N SER A 17 -15.09 -11.81 20.82
CA SER A 17 -13.99 -12.75 21.05
C SER A 17 -12.87 -12.11 21.88
N LEU A 18 -12.73 -10.79 21.88
CA LEU A 18 -11.68 -9.99 22.49
C LEU A 18 -10.28 -10.25 21.93
N LEU A 19 -10.14 -11.06 20.87
CA LEU A 19 -8.86 -11.58 20.39
C LEU A 19 -8.48 -11.22 18.95
N ARG A 20 -9.40 -10.65 18.14
CA ARG A 20 -9.12 -10.40 16.70
C ARG A 20 -7.84 -9.60 16.47
N ASN A 21 -7.71 -8.44 17.10
CA ASN A 21 -6.50 -7.62 17.00
C ASN A 21 -5.26 -8.38 17.50
N GLN A 22 -5.34 -9.08 18.63
CA GLN A 22 -4.21 -9.81 19.19
C GLN A 22 -3.72 -10.93 18.26
N ILE A 23 -4.64 -11.72 17.70
CA ILE A 23 -4.34 -12.81 16.76
C ILE A 23 -3.63 -12.26 15.53
N ILE A 24 -4.18 -11.20 14.94
CA ILE A 24 -3.66 -10.66 13.69
C ILE A 24 -2.32 -9.95 13.90
N PHE A 25 -2.16 -9.20 15.00
CA PHE A 25 -0.87 -8.60 15.36
C PHE A 25 0.21 -9.66 15.63
N SER A 26 -0.16 -10.77 16.27
CA SER A 26 0.76 -11.90 16.49
C SER A 26 1.32 -12.45 15.17
N VAL A 27 0.44 -12.73 14.22
CA VAL A 27 0.86 -13.20 12.89
C VAL A 27 1.69 -12.14 12.17
N GLY A 28 1.29 -10.86 12.22
CA GLY A 28 2.04 -9.76 11.64
C GLY A 28 3.48 -9.67 12.16
N ALA A 29 3.65 -9.83 13.47
CA ALA A 29 4.97 -9.84 14.11
C ALA A 29 5.79 -11.09 13.70
N GLU A 30 5.16 -12.27 13.68
CA GLU A 30 5.83 -13.54 13.33
C GLU A 30 6.34 -13.56 11.89
N ILE A 31 5.56 -13.00 10.94
CA ILE A 31 6.00 -12.89 9.54
C ILE A 31 7.05 -11.79 9.33
N GLY A 32 7.40 -11.03 10.37
CA GLY A 32 8.37 -9.96 10.30
C GLY A 32 7.85 -8.71 9.56
N LEU A 33 6.55 -8.44 9.59
CA LEU A 33 6.01 -7.16 9.19
C LEU A 33 6.44 -6.13 10.23
N ARG A 34 7.32 -5.22 9.81
CA ARG A 34 7.94 -4.25 10.71
C ARG A 34 6.91 -3.38 11.39
N GLU A 35 7.25 -2.92 12.58
CA GLU A 35 6.48 -1.96 13.37
C GLU A 35 5.06 -2.47 13.73
N THR A 36 4.82 -3.80 13.64
CA THR A 36 3.57 -4.40 14.13
C THR A 36 3.44 -4.14 15.63
N PRO A 37 2.32 -3.56 16.11
CA PRO A 37 2.15 -3.23 17.51
C PRO A 37 2.17 -4.47 18.41
N ASP A 38 2.96 -4.44 19.47
CA ASP A 38 2.84 -5.43 20.57
C ASP A 38 1.62 -5.07 21.43
N CYS A 39 0.93 -6.09 21.92
CA CYS A 39 -0.30 -5.90 22.69
C CYS A 39 -0.48 -6.97 23.78
N ARG A 40 -1.33 -6.65 24.76
CA ARG A 40 -1.74 -7.59 25.83
C ARG A 40 -3.14 -7.30 26.31
N SER A 41 -3.92 -8.34 26.56
CA SER A 41 -5.19 -8.22 27.26
C SER A 41 -4.96 -7.93 28.74
N ILE A 42 -5.73 -7.01 29.31
CA ILE A 42 -5.68 -6.60 30.71
C ILE A 42 -7.07 -6.44 31.30
N ASP A 43 -7.22 -6.65 32.60
CA ASP A 43 -8.36 -6.20 33.38
C ASP A 43 -8.16 -4.74 33.79
N LEU A 44 -9.06 -3.85 33.33
CA LEU A 44 -8.96 -2.43 33.63
C LEU A 44 -9.78 -2.06 34.88
N TYR A 45 -9.12 -1.46 35.86
CA TYR A 45 -9.74 -0.84 37.03
C TYR A 45 -9.44 0.66 37.03
N VAL A 46 -10.47 1.47 37.19
CA VAL A 46 -10.37 2.93 37.34
C VAL A 46 -10.99 3.33 38.67
N ASN A 47 -10.20 3.90 39.55
CA ASN A 47 -10.64 4.29 40.92
C ASN A 47 -11.26 3.13 41.71
N GLY A 48 -10.77 1.91 41.51
CA GLY A 48 -11.27 0.70 42.16
C GLY A 48 -12.52 0.08 41.52
N GLU A 49 -13.05 0.64 40.46
CA GLU A 49 -14.17 0.11 39.71
C GLU A 49 -13.65 -0.67 38.48
N TYR A 50 -14.12 -1.91 38.32
CA TYR A 50 -13.82 -2.75 37.16
C TYR A 50 -14.50 -2.18 35.90
N LYS A 51 -13.71 -1.96 34.86
CA LYS A 51 -14.15 -1.40 33.56
C LYS A 51 -14.23 -2.42 32.46
N GLY A 52 -13.77 -3.65 32.70
CA GLY A 52 -13.78 -4.73 31.71
C GLY A 52 -12.40 -5.11 31.23
N VAL A 53 -12.37 -6.00 30.25
CA VAL A 53 -11.15 -6.41 29.53
C VAL A 53 -10.83 -5.39 28.45
N TYR A 54 -9.59 -4.93 28.43
CA TYR A 54 -9.05 -4.04 27.40
C TYR A 54 -7.81 -4.67 26.80
N LEU A 55 -7.57 -4.39 25.52
CA LEU A 55 -6.29 -4.65 24.89
C LEU A 55 -5.43 -3.42 25.06
N ILE A 56 -4.38 -3.49 25.90
CA ILE A 56 -3.33 -2.48 25.89
C ILE A 56 -2.43 -2.75 24.69
N THR A 57 -2.19 -1.77 23.87
CA THR A 57 -1.38 -1.89 22.66
C THR A 57 -0.51 -0.69 22.43
N GLU A 58 0.54 -0.87 21.69
CA GLU A 58 1.42 0.18 21.24
C GLU A 58 0.66 1.13 20.31
N LYS A 59 0.87 2.44 20.52
CA LYS A 59 0.29 3.48 19.65
C LYS A 59 1.06 3.52 18.33
N VAL A 60 0.36 3.69 17.23
CA VAL A 60 0.97 3.99 15.92
C VAL A 60 1.47 5.43 15.96
N GLU A 61 2.78 5.60 16.10
CA GLU A 61 3.46 6.90 16.18
C GLU A 61 4.92 6.75 15.77
N ILE A 62 5.56 7.82 15.30
CA ILE A 62 7.01 7.85 15.07
C ILE A 62 7.70 7.87 16.43
N ASN A 63 8.50 6.86 16.72
CA ASN A 63 9.29 6.74 17.93
C ASN A 63 10.27 5.58 17.75
N LYS A 64 11.44 5.67 18.39
CA LYS A 64 12.48 4.62 18.36
C LYS A 64 11.97 3.20 18.66
N ASN A 65 10.95 3.07 19.51
CA ASN A 65 10.39 1.79 19.92
C ASN A 65 8.98 1.56 19.29
N ARG A 66 8.66 2.24 18.23
CA ARG A 66 7.42 2.16 17.43
C ARG A 66 7.83 2.19 15.95
N VAL A 67 7.37 3.18 15.19
CA VAL A 67 7.85 3.40 13.83
C VAL A 67 9.21 4.13 13.92
N ASP A 68 10.30 3.36 13.83
CA ASP A 68 11.67 3.86 14.00
C ASP A 68 12.21 4.45 12.69
N ILE A 69 11.78 5.67 12.40
CA ILE A 69 12.23 6.47 11.26
C ILE A 69 12.60 7.88 11.71
N PHE A 70 13.20 8.67 10.83
CA PHE A 70 13.48 10.08 11.09
C PHE A 70 12.19 10.82 11.52
N ASP A 71 12.27 11.59 12.60
CA ASP A 71 11.14 12.40 13.08
C ASP A 71 11.18 13.79 12.44
N LEU A 72 10.45 13.91 11.32
CA LEU A 72 10.34 15.16 10.57
C LEU A 72 9.53 16.22 11.34
N GLU A 73 8.55 15.78 12.12
CA GLU A 73 7.71 16.66 12.94
C GLU A 73 8.56 17.32 14.04
N GLU A 74 9.27 16.53 14.86
CA GLU A 74 10.19 17.04 15.88
C GLU A 74 11.25 17.96 15.27
N ALA A 75 11.86 17.56 14.15
CA ALA A 75 12.87 18.37 13.46
C ALA A 75 12.31 19.71 12.93
N THR A 76 11.05 19.73 12.51
CA THR A 76 10.37 20.96 12.08
C THR A 76 10.00 21.85 13.27
N GLU A 77 9.53 21.26 14.38
CA GLU A 77 9.24 21.96 15.63
C GLU A 77 10.48 22.61 16.21
N ASP A 78 11.60 21.91 16.26
CA ASP A 78 12.90 22.40 16.75
C ASP A 78 13.39 23.65 16.00
N LEU A 79 13.07 23.75 14.70
CA LEU A 79 13.40 24.93 13.88
C LEU A 79 12.42 26.10 14.06
N ASN A 80 11.27 25.86 14.68
CA ASN A 80 10.19 26.83 14.87
C ASN A 80 9.69 26.86 16.33
N PRO A 81 10.59 27.05 17.33
CA PRO A 81 10.27 26.83 18.75
C PRO A 81 9.23 27.80 19.31
N ASP A 82 9.01 28.94 18.66
CA ASP A 82 8.03 29.96 19.08
C ASP A 82 6.66 29.76 18.41
N LEU A 83 6.48 28.72 17.57
CA LEU A 83 5.28 28.48 16.78
C LEU A 83 4.39 27.44 17.49
N ASP A 84 3.14 27.79 17.76
CA ASP A 84 2.12 26.82 18.15
C ASP A 84 1.39 26.33 16.90
N PHE A 85 1.80 25.17 16.41
CA PHE A 85 1.31 24.56 15.16
C PHE A 85 -0.21 24.35 15.17
N SER A 86 -0.78 24.01 16.33
CA SER A 86 -2.22 23.76 16.50
C SER A 86 -3.08 25.00 16.27
N THR A 87 -2.49 26.20 16.37
CA THR A 87 -3.18 27.48 16.16
C THR A 87 -3.06 28.03 14.74
N LEU A 88 -2.24 27.40 13.90
CA LEU A 88 -2.05 27.84 12.53
C LEU A 88 -3.32 27.63 11.68
N PRO A 89 -3.68 28.60 10.84
CA PRO A 89 -4.73 28.39 9.86
C PRO A 89 -4.28 27.39 8.79
N ALA A 90 -5.07 26.36 8.58
CA ALA A 90 -4.83 25.44 7.47
C ALA A 90 -4.92 26.18 6.13
N GLN A 91 -4.01 25.86 5.24
CA GLN A 91 -3.96 26.35 3.87
C GLN A 91 -4.33 25.22 2.90
N GLY A 92 -4.50 25.58 1.61
CA GLY A 92 -4.87 24.63 0.58
C GLY A 92 -6.36 24.26 0.61
N PHE A 93 -6.72 23.26 -0.17
CA PHE A 93 -8.11 22.90 -0.41
C PHE A 93 -8.31 21.38 -0.27
N TYR A 94 -9.40 21.01 0.40
CA TYR A 94 -9.89 19.63 0.43
C TYR A 94 -10.96 19.41 -0.63
N GLY A 95 -10.59 18.78 -1.73
CA GLY A 95 -11.53 18.48 -2.79
C GLY A 95 -11.24 17.16 -3.49
N LYS A 96 -12.13 16.79 -4.39
CA LYS A 96 -11.83 15.72 -5.34
C LYS A 96 -10.76 16.19 -6.30
N TYR A 97 -9.92 15.25 -6.75
CA TYR A 97 -8.93 15.54 -7.76
C TYR A 97 -9.57 16.17 -9.01
N SER A 98 -9.10 17.35 -9.41
CA SER A 98 -9.65 18.14 -10.52
C SER A 98 -8.60 18.51 -11.58
N GLY A 99 -7.54 17.68 -11.71
CA GLY A 99 -6.48 17.88 -12.71
C GLY A 99 -5.18 18.45 -12.14
N SER A 100 -5.15 18.86 -10.87
CA SER A 100 -3.94 19.28 -10.15
C SER A 100 -3.92 18.70 -8.75
N LEU A 101 -2.76 18.22 -8.28
CA LEU A 101 -2.59 17.78 -6.90
C LEU A 101 -2.73 18.94 -5.91
N GLU A 102 -2.31 20.16 -6.29
CA GLU A 102 -2.45 21.36 -5.46
C GLU A 102 -3.89 21.60 -4.99
N SER A 103 -4.88 21.25 -5.81
CA SER A 103 -6.30 21.41 -5.49
C SER A 103 -6.82 20.43 -4.44
N THR A 104 -5.99 19.49 -4.00
CA THR A 104 -6.34 18.41 -3.08
C THR A 104 -5.47 18.38 -1.83
N GLN A 105 -4.46 19.25 -1.77
CA GLN A 105 -3.49 19.32 -0.69
C GLN A 105 -3.97 20.23 0.45
N ARG A 106 -3.62 19.86 1.68
CA ARG A 106 -3.78 20.70 2.86
C ARG A 106 -2.49 20.75 3.67
N TRP A 107 -2.07 21.95 3.99
CA TRP A 107 -0.77 22.25 4.59
C TRP A 107 -0.85 23.50 5.49
N TYR A 108 0.26 23.87 6.12
CA TYR A 108 0.39 25.01 7.01
C TYR A 108 1.56 25.89 6.63
N GLU A 109 1.45 27.22 6.91
CA GLU A 109 2.56 28.15 6.69
C GLU A 109 3.59 27.99 7.80
N ILE A 110 4.67 27.26 7.50
CA ILE A 110 5.80 27.01 8.39
C ILE A 110 7.04 27.65 7.75
N SER A 111 7.72 28.51 8.51
CA SER A 111 8.77 29.38 7.92
C SER A 111 10.12 28.71 7.79
N ASN A 112 10.44 27.73 8.66
CA ASN A 112 11.74 27.08 8.67
C ASN A 112 11.56 25.57 8.46
N GLU A 113 12.27 25.05 7.47
CA GLU A 113 12.24 23.65 7.07
C GLU A 113 13.54 22.93 7.46
N PRO A 114 13.48 21.65 7.84
CA PRO A 114 14.65 20.79 7.85
C PRO A 114 15.34 20.73 6.49
N ALA A 115 16.66 20.56 6.50
CA ALA A 115 17.42 20.48 5.24
C ALA A 115 17.07 19.24 4.39
N ASP A 116 16.61 18.17 5.04
CA ASP A 116 16.13 16.95 4.38
C ASP A 116 14.66 16.72 4.78
N ILE A 117 13.77 16.79 3.82
CA ILE A 117 12.33 16.51 3.94
C ILE A 117 11.93 15.26 3.15
N THR A 118 12.91 14.42 2.79
CA THR A 118 12.66 13.24 1.95
C THR A 118 12.06 12.05 2.71
N GLY A 119 11.87 12.17 4.02
CA GLY A 119 11.27 11.14 4.87
C GLY A 119 10.83 11.68 6.22
N GLY A 120 10.46 10.77 7.11
CA GLY A 120 9.82 11.10 8.38
C GLY A 120 8.31 11.23 8.24
N TYR A 121 7.72 10.52 7.28
CA TYR A 121 6.27 10.53 7.04
C TYR A 121 5.62 9.25 7.56
N LEU A 122 4.64 9.41 8.43
CA LEU A 122 3.68 8.38 8.80
C LEU A 122 2.32 8.78 8.22
N MET A 123 1.77 7.91 7.42
CA MET A 123 0.58 8.19 6.60
C MET A 123 -0.51 7.15 6.82
N GLU A 124 -1.75 7.52 6.59
CA GLU A 124 -2.90 6.64 6.68
C GLU A 124 -3.83 6.87 5.49
N LEU A 125 -4.41 5.79 4.94
CA LEU A 125 -5.56 5.92 4.04
C LEU A 125 -6.78 6.35 4.82
N GLU A 126 -7.57 7.24 4.23
CA GLU A 126 -8.77 7.73 4.91
C GLU A 126 -9.99 7.78 3.97
N LEU A 127 -11.16 7.70 4.57
CA LEU A 127 -12.42 7.88 3.88
C LEU A 127 -12.59 9.34 3.45
N GLY A 128 -13.07 9.56 2.23
CA GLY A 128 -13.35 10.90 1.73
C GLY A 128 -14.31 11.74 2.58
N SER A 129 -15.14 11.09 3.38
CA SER A 129 -16.06 11.77 4.32
C SER A 129 -15.36 12.23 5.61
N ARG A 130 -14.26 11.59 6.02
CA ARG A 130 -13.48 11.93 7.23
C ARG A 130 -12.34 12.89 6.92
N TYR A 131 -11.77 12.78 5.71
CA TYR A 131 -10.63 13.56 5.24
C TYR A 131 -10.70 15.07 5.56
N PRO A 132 -11.84 15.76 5.43
CA PRO A 132 -11.92 17.18 5.79
C PRO A 132 -11.64 17.53 7.25
N ASN A 133 -11.67 16.55 8.15
CA ASN A 133 -11.42 16.74 9.59
C ASN A 133 -9.96 16.57 9.97
N GLU A 134 -9.13 16.05 9.05
CA GLU A 134 -7.72 15.78 9.30
C GLU A 134 -6.87 17.06 9.15
N ALA A 135 -5.71 17.09 9.80
CA ALA A 135 -4.85 18.27 9.79
C ALA A 135 -4.17 18.45 8.45
N SER A 136 -3.38 17.49 8.00
CA SER A 136 -2.63 17.55 6.74
C SER A 136 -2.90 16.33 5.88
N GLY A 137 -2.79 16.50 4.56
CA GLY A 137 -2.98 15.40 3.63
C GLY A 137 -3.16 15.85 2.19
N PHE A 138 -3.49 14.88 1.33
CA PHE A 138 -3.77 15.08 -0.09
C PHE A 138 -4.70 14.01 -0.62
N VAL A 139 -5.28 14.24 -1.80
CA VAL A 139 -6.08 13.24 -2.53
C VAL A 139 -5.38 12.93 -3.84
N THR A 140 -5.13 11.64 -4.10
CA THR A 140 -4.46 11.21 -5.33
C THR A 140 -5.32 11.42 -6.57
N LYS A 141 -4.73 11.33 -7.76
CA LYS A 141 -5.46 11.35 -9.05
C LYS A 141 -6.56 10.29 -9.13
N ARG A 142 -6.46 9.23 -8.33
CA ARG A 142 -7.45 8.14 -8.23
C ARG A 142 -8.47 8.35 -7.14
N SER A 143 -8.51 9.55 -6.57
CA SER A 143 -9.45 9.96 -5.54
C SER A 143 -9.28 9.21 -4.21
N GLN A 144 -8.07 8.72 -3.91
CA GLN A 144 -7.73 8.13 -2.63
C GLN A 144 -7.20 9.23 -1.71
N PRO A 145 -7.89 9.54 -0.59
CA PRO A 145 -7.36 10.41 0.44
C PRO A 145 -6.21 9.73 1.20
N VAL A 146 -5.13 10.47 1.39
CA VAL A 146 -3.97 10.09 2.20
C VAL A 146 -3.74 11.20 3.21
N ILE A 147 -3.79 10.86 4.49
CA ILE A 147 -3.56 11.79 5.59
C ILE A 147 -2.20 11.58 6.20
N LEU A 148 -1.61 12.65 6.73
CA LEU A 148 -0.38 12.58 7.49
C LEU A 148 -0.71 12.46 8.98
N LYS A 149 -0.21 11.40 9.62
CA LYS A 149 -0.26 11.22 11.08
C LYS A 149 0.98 11.80 11.73
N SER A 150 2.07 11.90 10.96
CA SER A 150 3.27 12.68 11.27
C SER A 150 3.98 13.03 9.97
N PRO A 151 4.39 14.30 9.79
CA PRO A 151 4.03 15.43 10.62
C PRO A 151 2.52 15.74 10.55
N GLU A 152 1.87 15.92 11.72
CA GLU A 152 0.44 16.25 11.77
C GLU A 152 0.17 17.59 11.10
N TYR A 153 1.02 18.59 11.36
CA TYR A 153 0.96 19.91 10.73
C TYR A 153 2.11 20.06 9.73
N ALA A 154 1.89 19.58 8.51
CA ALA A 154 2.93 19.60 7.49
C ALA A 154 2.99 20.95 6.77
N SER A 155 4.20 21.37 6.37
CA SER A 155 4.41 22.52 5.52
C SER A 155 3.99 22.26 4.07
N GLN A 156 3.90 23.34 3.27
CA GLN A 156 3.65 23.23 1.84
C GLN A 156 4.72 22.36 1.13
N ALA A 157 5.99 22.57 1.43
CA ALA A 157 7.08 21.83 0.81
C ALA A 157 7.03 20.33 1.16
N GLN A 158 6.70 20.00 2.40
CA GLN A 158 6.54 18.61 2.86
C GLN A 158 5.37 17.93 2.14
N ILE A 159 4.22 18.58 2.03
CA ILE A 159 3.04 18.05 1.32
C ILE A 159 3.32 17.90 -0.18
N GLU A 160 3.93 18.89 -0.82
CA GLU A 160 4.30 18.82 -2.25
C GLU A 160 5.24 17.65 -2.52
N TYR A 161 6.25 17.46 -1.66
CA TYR A 161 7.18 16.35 -1.79
C TYR A 161 6.47 14.99 -1.68
N ILE A 162 5.76 14.74 -0.57
CA ILE A 162 5.19 13.40 -0.33
C ILE A 162 4.04 13.07 -1.27
N SER A 163 3.19 14.05 -1.63
CA SER A 163 2.11 13.84 -2.59
C SER A 163 2.64 13.59 -4.00
N GLY A 164 3.73 14.27 -4.40
CA GLY A 164 4.43 14.02 -5.66
C GLY A 164 5.02 12.63 -5.72
N TYR A 165 5.78 12.22 -4.69
CA TYR A 165 6.38 10.90 -4.58
C TYR A 165 5.32 9.78 -4.62
N TRP A 166 4.22 9.96 -3.86
CA TRP A 166 3.10 9.03 -3.85
C TRP A 166 2.42 8.92 -5.21
N GLN A 167 2.23 10.05 -5.91
CA GLN A 167 1.60 10.04 -7.22
C GLN A 167 2.47 9.38 -8.29
N GLU A 168 3.80 9.57 -8.24
CA GLU A 168 4.75 8.87 -9.12
C GLU A 168 4.69 7.34 -8.88
N MET A 169 4.62 6.92 -7.62
CA MET A 169 4.39 5.53 -7.23
C MET A 169 3.08 4.99 -7.82
N GLU A 170 1.99 5.71 -7.59
CA GLU A 170 0.66 5.30 -8.03
C GLU A 170 0.57 5.24 -9.56
N ASP A 171 1.17 6.18 -10.27
CA ASP A 171 1.24 6.19 -11.72
C ASP A 171 2.03 4.97 -12.27
N ALA A 172 3.04 4.48 -11.55
CA ALA A 172 3.76 3.24 -11.87
C ALA A 172 2.91 1.99 -11.59
N LEU A 173 2.30 1.90 -10.41
CA LEU A 173 1.45 0.78 -10.02
C LEU A 173 0.28 0.54 -10.98
N TYR A 174 -0.28 1.62 -11.51
CA TYR A 174 -1.42 1.55 -12.44
C TYR A 174 -1.03 1.51 -13.91
N SER A 175 0.24 1.43 -14.22
CA SER A 175 0.72 1.13 -15.57
C SER A 175 0.70 -0.39 -15.80
N ASP A 176 0.41 -0.82 -17.00
CA ASP A 176 0.42 -2.23 -17.40
C ASP A 176 1.82 -2.86 -17.38
N THR A 177 2.85 -2.04 -17.33
CA THR A 177 4.27 -2.46 -17.26
C THR A 177 4.90 -2.30 -15.89
N GLY A 178 4.22 -1.66 -14.94
CA GLY A 178 4.79 -1.31 -13.64
C GLY A 178 5.69 -0.06 -13.65
N TYR A 179 5.82 0.64 -14.78
CA TYR A 179 6.68 1.81 -14.95
C TYR A 179 5.86 3.07 -15.18
N ASN A 180 6.24 4.17 -14.54
CA ASN A 180 5.64 5.48 -14.77
C ASN A 180 6.27 6.21 -15.97
N SER A 181 5.83 7.45 -16.22
CA SER A 181 6.36 8.27 -17.32
C SER A 181 7.81 8.71 -17.15
N LEU A 182 8.40 8.52 -15.97
CA LEU A 182 9.80 8.78 -15.67
C LEU A 182 10.68 7.54 -15.87
N ASP A 183 10.13 6.46 -16.43
CA ASP A 183 10.80 5.17 -16.64
C ASP A 183 11.23 4.50 -15.32
N LYS A 184 10.53 4.80 -14.21
CA LYS A 184 10.76 4.23 -12.89
C LYS A 184 9.73 3.18 -12.56
N HIS A 185 10.19 2.03 -12.11
CA HIS A 185 9.34 0.92 -11.69
C HIS A 185 8.73 1.19 -10.30
N TYR A 186 7.51 0.69 -10.04
CA TYR A 186 6.86 0.89 -8.75
C TYR A 186 7.71 0.39 -7.57
N SER A 187 8.51 -0.67 -7.76
CA SER A 187 9.41 -1.19 -6.72
C SER A 187 10.56 -0.24 -6.36
N GLU A 188 10.78 0.84 -7.09
CA GLU A 188 11.70 1.90 -6.69
C GLU A 188 11.08 2.82 -5.64
N TYR A 189 9.75 2.86 -5.56
CA TYR A 189 9.00 3.71 -4.64
C TYR A 189 8.51 2.98 -3.39
N ILE A 190 8.19 1.68 -3.49
CA ILE A 190 7.66 0.90 -2.38
C ILE A 190 8.63 -0.22 -1.95
N ASP A 191 8.57 -0.58 -0.68
CA ASP A 191 9.12 -1.83 -0.19
C ASP A 191 8.15 -2.98 -0.51
N THR A 192 8.43 -3.71 -1.58
CA THR A 192 7.53 -4.73 -2.12
C THR A 192 7.24 -5.86 -1.13
N LEU A 193 8.20 -6.18 -0.25
CA LEU A 193 8.01 -7.22 0.76
C LEU A 193 7.03 -6.78 1.86
N SER A 194 7.14 -5.54 2.36
CA SER A 194 6.18 -5.01 3.34
C SER A 194 4.76 -4.93 2.76
N TYR A 195 4.62 -4.52 1.49
CA TYR A 195 3.33 -4.52 0.79
C TYR A 195 2.76 -5.92 0.60
N ALA A 196 3.59 -6.91 0.27
CA ALA A 196 3.16 -8.30 0.15
C ALA A 196 2.70 -8.88 1.50
N ARG A 197 3.42 -8.59 2.58
CA ARG A 197 3.06 -9.01 3.94
C ARG A 197 1.78 -8.36 4.43
N GLN A 198 1.62 -7.05 4.26
CA GLN A 198 0.37 -6.37 4.60
C GLN A 198 -0.78 -6.89 3.75
N TYR A 199 -0.60 -7.08 2.44
CA TYR A 199 -1.59 -7.71 1.59
C TYR A 199 -2.05 -9.06 2.13
N LEU A 200 -1.12 -9.92 2.56
CA LEU A 200 -1.44 -11.23 3.10
C LEU A 200 -2.19 -11.14 4.45
N ILE A 201 -1.85 -10.19 5.30
CA ILE A 201 -2.60 -9.91 6.54
C ILE A 201 -4.04 -9.49 6.22
N GLU A 202 -4.22 -8.51 5.33
CA GLU A 202 -5.53 -8.00 4.92
C GLU A 202 -6.39 -9.07 4.23
N GLU A 203 -5.75 -9.89 3.40
CA GLU A 203 -6.42 -10.97 2.68
C GLU A 203 -6.79 -12.12 3.62
N TRP A 204 -5.87 -12.55 4.50
CA TRP A 204 -6.09 -13.65 5.43
C TRP A 204 -7.10 -13.30 6.53
N SER A 205 -7.00 -12.12 7.09
CA SER A 205 -7.93 -11.65 8.13
C SER A 205 -9.34 -11.43 7.58
N GLY A 206 -9.49 -11.20 6.27
CA GLY A 206 -10.75 -10.80 5.68
C GLY A 206 -11.21 -9.45 6.23
N ASP A 207 -10.27 -8.54 6.45
CA ASP A 207 -10.59 -7.24 6.99
C ASP A 207 -11.46 -6.42 6.03
N TRP A 208 -12.53 -5.82 6.59
CA TRP A 208 -13.43 -4.98 5.79
C TRP A 208 -12.77 -3.67 5.38
N ASP A 209 -11.95 -3.11 6.24
CA ASP A 209 -11.34 -1.79 6.05
C ASP A 209 -10.07 -1.85 5.17
N ALA A 210 -9.68 -3.05 4.74
CA ALA A 210 -8.53 -3.26 3.85
C ALA A 210 -8.49 -2.28 2.69
N GLY A 211 -7.45 -1.44 2.62
CA GLY A 211 -7.22 -0.45 1.58
C GLY A 211 -8.25 0.69 1.51
N ILE A 212 -9.03 0.92 2.58
CA ILE A 212 -10.06 1.97 2.67
C ILE A 212 -9.72 2.99 3.74
N THR A 213 -9.48 2.53 4.96
CA THR A 213 -9.13 3.34 6.14
C THR A 213 -8.27 2.50 7.08
N SER A 214 -7.69 3.10 8.12
CA SER A 214 -6.86 2.41 9.11
C SER A 214 -5.66 1.64 8.52
N ASN A 215 -5.31 1.89 7.27
CA ASN A 215 -4.14 1.34 6.61
C ASN A 215 -2.99 2.34 6.65
N TYR A 216 -1.94 1.99 7.38
CA TYR A 216 -0.78 2.84 7.59
C TYR A 216 0.36 2.54 6.64
N PHE A 217 1.13 3.59 6.36
CA PHE A 217 2.33 3.55 5.54
C PHE A 217 3.34 4.54 6.12
N TYR A 218 4.62 4.21 6.01
CA TYR A 218 5.66 5.13 6.45
C TYR A 218 6.78 5.22 5.44
N LYS A 219 7.49 6.35 5.47
CA LYS A 219 8.63 6.61 4.59
C LYS A 219 9.74 7.28 5.38
N ASP A 220 10.88 6.60 5.50
CA ASP A 220 12.08 7.17 6.08
C ASP A 220 12.85 8.04 5.07
N ALA A 221 13.80 8.85 5.58
CA ALA A 221 14.64 9.72 4.76
C ALA A 221 15.37 8.93 3.67
N ASN A 222 15.27 9.40 2.42
CA ASN A 222 15.82 8.73 1.24
C ASN A 222 15.35 7.27 1.05
N GLY A 223 14.36 6.81 1.83
CA GLY A 223 13.80 5.47 1.79
C GLY A 223 12.62 5.35 0.83
N LYS A 224 12.11 4.12 0.73
CA LYS A 224 10.86 3.79 0.03
C LYS A 224 9.68 3.89 0.98
N ILE A 225 8.47 3.94 0.44
CA ILE A 225 7.25 3.77 1.24
C ILE A 225 7.15 2.31 1.66
N CYS A 226 7.08 2.06 2.96
CA CYS A 226 6.80 0.78 3.56
C CYS A 226 5.33 0.70 3.96
N ALA A 227 4.71 -0.46 3.79
CA ALA A 227 3.39 -0.75 4.29
C ALA A 227 3.46 -1.17 5.77
N GLY A 228 2.55 -0.67 6.59
CA GLY A 228 2.49 -0.82 8.04
C GLY A 228 2.59 0.52 8.78
N PRO A 229 2.44 0.49 10.12
CA PRO A 229 2.01 -0.63 10.97
C PRO A 229 0.61 -1.13 10.66
N ILE A 230 0.33 -2.39 10.92
CA ILE A 230 -1.05 -2.91 10.84
C ILE A 230 -1.87 -2.45 12.05
N TRP A 231 -3.16 -2.19 11.85
CA TRP A 231 -4.03 -1.62 12.86
C TRP A 231 -5.50 -1.92 12.59
N ASP A 232 -6.31 -2.00 13.68
CA ASP A 232 -7.77 -1.92 13.66
C ASP A 232 -8.49 -3.09 12.95
N PHE A 233 -8.27 -4.30 13.42
CA PHE A 233 -8.89 -5.51 12.87
C PHE A 233 -10.17 -5.94 13.58
N ASP A 234 -10.90 -5.01 14.19
CA ASP A 234 -12.15 -5.35 14.85
C ASP A 234 -13.26 -5.73 13.86
N SER A 235 -13.20 -5.26 12.61
CA SER A 235 -14.11 -5.64 11.52
C SER A 235 -13.70 -6.91 10.75
N ALA A 236 -12.57 -7.52 11.12
CA ALA A 236 -12.02 -8.71 10.48
C ALA A 236 -12.66 -10.02 10.94
N ALA A 237 -12.25 -11.13 10.31
CA ALA A 237 -12.60 -12.51 10.67
C ALA A 237 -14.10 -12.73 10.94
N ASN A 238 -14.93 -12.32 9.98
CA ASN A 238 -16.39 -12.47 10.02
C ASN A 238 -17.05 -11.83 11.24
N ASN A 239 -16.63 -10.64 11.64
CA ASN A 239 -17.27 -9.92 12.73
C ASN A 239 -18.57 -9.23 12.29
N VAL A 240 -19.68 -9.93 12.37
CA VAL A 240 -21.01 -9.40 12.01
C VAL A 240 -21.45 -8.22 12.90
N ARG A 241 -20.87 -8.08 14.10
CA ARG A 241 -21.22 -7.04 15.06
C ARG A 241 -20.64 -5.68 14.66
N ALA A 242 -19.53 -5.64 13.97
CA ALA A 242 -18.93 -4.40 13.43
C ALA A 242 -19.81 -3.72 12.36
N GLY A 243 -20.90 -4.35 11.94
CA GLY A 243 -21.83 -3.80 10.94
C GLY A 243 -21.37 -3.96 9.49
N HIS A 244 -20.10 -4.16 9.28
CA HIS A 244 -19.47 -4.45 7.99
C HIS A 244 -18.51 -5.63 8.18
N THR A 245 -18.63 -6.65 7.34
CA THR A 245 -17.74 -7.82 7.45
C THR A 245 -17.66 -8.59 6.14
N ILE A 246 -16.57 -9.32 5.99
CA ILE A 246 -16.41 -10.36 4.97
C ILE A 246 -16.83 -11.68 5.62
N SER A 247 -17.97 -12.21 5.21
CA SER A 247 -18.54 -13.44 5.81
C SER A 247 -18.18 -14.71 5.07
N ASP A 248 -17.88 -14.64 3.77
CA ASP A 248 -17.47 -15.78 2.97
C ASP A 248 -15.94 -15.93 2.98
N PRO A 249 -15.39 -16.95 3.66
CA PRO A 249 -13.95 -17.16 3.71
C PRO A 249 -13.34 -17.66 2.39
N MET A 250 -14.18 -18.07 1.42
CA MET A 250 -13.75 -18.69 0.16
C MET A 250 -13.69 -17.69 -1.01
N GLN A 251 -13.71 -16.40 -0.75
CA GLN A 251 -13.61 -15.36 -1.78
C GLN A 251 -12.41 -14.44 -1.54
N TRP A 252 -11.88 -13.82 -2.60
CA TRP A 252 -10.86 -12.80 -2.48
C TRP A 252 -11.42 -11.54 -1.80
N ASN A 253 -10.64 -10.93 -0.92
CA ASN A 253 -10.99 -9.69 -0.21
C ASN A 253 -10.10 -8.52 -0.67
N ALA A 254 -8.91 -8.37 -0.13
CA ALA A 254 -8.01 -7.26 -0.42
C ALA A 254 -7.70 -7.16 -1.92
N LYS A 255 -7.45 -8.28 -2.60
CA LYS A 255 -7.26 -8.36 -4.04
C LYS A 255 -8.37 -7.69 -4.87
N THR A 256 -9.62 -7.77 -4.42
CA THR A 256 -10.77 -7.33 -5.21
C THR A 256 -11.32 -5.96 -4.80
N ARG A 257 -10.98 -5.50 -3.61
CA ARG A 257 -11.57 -4.30 -3.01
C ARG A 257 -10.64 -3.10 -2.97
N THR A 258 -9.33 -3.34 -2.84
CA THR A 258 -8.37 -2.27 -2.72
C THR A 258 -7.85 -1.83 -4.09
N LEU A 259 -7.59 -0.54 -4.23
CA LEU A 259 -7.06 0.02 -5.46
C LEU A 259 -5.72 -0.61 -5.84
N TRP A 260 -4.76 -0.62 -4.91
CA TRP A 260 -3.38 -1.02 -5.21
C TRP A 260 -3.22 -2.52 -5.34
N TYR A 261 -3.82 -3.29 -4.44
CA TYR A 261 -3.72 -4.74 -4.51
C TYR A 261 -4.46 -5.30 -5.72
N ASN A 262 -5.50 -4.60 -6.18
CA ASN A 262 -6.15 -4.91 -7.44
C ASN A 262 -5.19 -4.73 -8.64
N ALA A 263 -4.40 -3.64 -8.65
CA ALA A 263 -3.40 -3.40 -9.67
C ALA A 263 -2.25 -4.41 -9.60
N LEU A 264 -1.73 -4.67 -8.40
CA LEU A 264 -0.57 -5.53 -8.17
C LEU A 264 -0.89 -7.02 -8.41
N MET A 265 -2.02 -7.50 -7.87
CA MET A 265 -2.41 -8.93 -7.92
C MET A 265 -3.26 -9.30 -9.14
N GLY A 266 -3.77 -8.30 -9.86
CA GLY A 266 -4.76 -8.49 -10.91
C GLY A 266 -6.14 -8.85 -10.38
N ASN A 267 -7.18 -8.55 -11.14
CA ASN A 267 -8.55 -8.88 -10.79
C ASN A 267 -9.23 -9.64 -11.94
N ASP A 268 -9.27 -10.95 -11.82
CA ASP A 268 -9.90 -11.84 -12.80
C ASP A 268 -11.43 -11.88 -12.67
N THR A 269 -11.99 -11.29 -11.60
CA THR A 269 -13.39 -11.45 -11.21
C THR A 269 -14.28 -10.26 -11.54
N VAL A 270 -13.73 -9.17 -12.10
CA VAL A 270 -14.52 -7.98 -12.41
C VAL A 270 -15.50 -8.27 -13.53
N LYS A 271 -16.67 -8.77 -13.14
CA LYS A 271 -17.83 -8.80 -13.99
C LYS A 271 -18.43 -7.39 -14.09
N ALA A 272 -18.23 -6.76 -15.28
CA ALA A 272 -19.21 -5.90 -15.94
C ALA A 272 -19.92 -4.77 -15.15
N THR A 273 -19.39 -4.28 -14.08
CA THR A 273 -19.68 -2.90 -13.69
C THR A 273 -18.53 -2.04 -14.22
N PRO A 274 -18.78 -0.80 -14.68
CA PRO A 274 -17.70 0.11 -15.02
C PRO A 274 -16.98 0.50 -13.73
N ASN A 275 -16.23 -0.45 -13.21
CA ASN A 275 -15.43 -0.26 -12.02
C ASN A 275 -14.09 0.28 -12.51
N ILE A 276 -13.77 1.49 -12.08
CA ILE A 276 -12.47 2.12 -12.27
C ILE A 276 -11.30 1.24 -11.75
N TYR A 277 -11.63 0.15 -11.04
CA TYR A 277 -10.70 -0.79 -10.40
C TYR A 277 -10.47 -2.07 -11.20
N ALA A 278 -11.17 -2.25 -12.35
CA ALA A 278 -10.96 -3.40 -13.22
C ALA A 278 -9.73 -3.17 -14.09
N LEU A 279 -8.58 -3.50 -13.56
CA LEU A 279 -7.35 -3.52 -14.33
C LEU A 279 -7.17 -4.93 -14.90
N GLY A 280 -7.08 -5.04 -16.21
CA GLY A 280 -6.90 -6.32 -16.90
C GLY A 280 -5.47 -6.85 -16.87
N PHE A 281 -4.62 -6.34 -15.98
CA PHE A 281 -3.23 -6.72 -15.82
C PHE A 281 -2.89 -6.99 -14.35
N ARG A 282 -1.77 -7.63 -14.13
CA ARG A 282 -1.16 -7.86 -12.83
C ARG A 282 0.36 -7.70 -12.94
N HIS A 283 1.02 -7.42 -11.82
CA HIS A 283 2.47 -7.38 -11.77
C HIS A 283 3.00 -8.73 -11.31
N ALA A 284 3.57 -9.50 -12.24
CA ALA A 284 3.98 -10.88 -12.00
C ALA A 284 5.03 -11.00 -10.88
N ASP A 285 5.96 -10.05 -10.80
CA ASP A 285 7.00 -9.97 -9.76
C ASP A 285 6.43 -9.74 -8.35
N PHE A 286 5.35 -8.95 -8.23
CA PHE A 286 4.64 -8.78 -6.96
C PHE A 286 3.87 -10.06 -6.59
N VAL A 287 3.18 -10.66 -7.54
CA VAL A 287 2.45 -11.93 -7.30
C VAL A 287 3.41 -13.02 -6.84
N GLU A 288 4.58 -13.14 -7.48
CA GLU A 288 5.63 -14.07 -7.08
C GLU A 288 6.12 -13.81 -5.65
N THR A 289 6.31 -12.54 -5.29
CA THR A 289 6.68 -12.15 -3.92
C THR A 289 5.61 -12.58 -2.91
N VAL A 290 4.33 -12.36 -3.20
CA VAL A 290 3.21 -12.76 -2.34
C VAL A 290 3.13 -14.28 -2.20
N GLU A 291 3.20 -15.02 -3.30
CA GLU A 291 3.12 -16.49 -3.30
C GLU A 291 4.32 -17.12 -2.56
N SER A 292 5.50 -16.55 -2.74
CA SER A 292 6.72 -16.97 -2.03
C SER A 292 6.62 -16.69 -0.53
N GLU A 293 6.16 -15.49 -0.15
CA GLU A 293 5.98 -15.12 1.25
C GLU A 293 4.90 -15.95 1.92
N TRP A 294 3.78 -16.23 1.23
CA TRP A 294 2.76 -17.15 1.71
C TRP A 294 3.34 -18.52 2.02
N LYS A 295 4.01 -19.13 1.06
CA LYS A 295 4.51 -20.50 1.16
C LYS A 295 5.60 -20.67 2.21
N ASN A 296 6.54 -19.72 2.27
CA ASN A 296 7.77 -19.89 3.05
C ASN A 296 7.69 -19.27 4.46
N ASN A 297 6.70 -18.42 4.72
CA ASN A 297 6.61 -17.66 5.97
C ASN A 297 5.17 -17.63 6.51
N PHE A 298 4.24 -16.96 5.81
CA PHE A 298 2.90 -16.64 6.31
C PHE A 298 2.08 -17.89 6.68
N TYR A 299 2.06 -18.90 5.81
CA TYR A 299 1.29 -20.13 6.06
C TYR A 299 1.72 -20.79 7.37
N HIS A 300 3.01 -20.82 7.67
CA HIS A 300 3.54 -21.41 8.89
C HIS A 300 3.14 -20.59 10.14
N ALA A 301 3.22 -19.26 10.06
CA ALA A 301 2.77 -18.37 11.11
C ALA A 301 1.26 -18.53 11.38
N ALA A 302 0.42 -18.54 10.34
CA ALA A 302 -1.01 -18.76 10.46
C ALA A 302 -1.34 -20.12 11.09
N GLN A 303 -0.62 -21.19 10.70
CA GLN A 303 -0.80 -22.51 11.29
C GLN A 303 -0.35 -22.56 12.77
N SER A 304 0.75 -21.90 13.12
CA SER A 304 1.22 -21.78 14.50
C SER A 304 0.20 -21.05 15.36
N GLU A 305 -0.34 -19.95 14.86
CA GLU A 305 -1.37 -19.18 15.54
C GLU A 305 -2.64 -19.98 15.81
N LEU A 306 -3.18 -20.63 14.75
CA LEU A 306 -4.42 -21.42 14.84
C LEU A 306 -4.30 -22.67 15.72
N ASN A 307 -3.13 -23.32 15.78
CA ASN A 307 -2.97 -24.61 16.43
C ASN A 307 -2.40 -24.53 17.86
N ALA A 308 -1.82 -23.37 18.26
CA ALA A 308 -1.16 -23.23 19.56
C ALA A 308 -1.43 -21.91 20.27
N ASN A 309 -1.28 -20.76 19.59
CA ASN A 309 -1.28 -19.47 20.26
C ASN A 309 -2.67 -19.06 20.73
N ILE A 310 -3.71 -19.31 19.93
CA ILE A 310 -5.09 -18.96 20.26
C ILE A 310 -5.55 -19.67 21.54
N ASP A 311 -5.24 -20.95 21.70
CA ASP A 311 -5.58 -21.69 22.92
C ASP A 311 -4.91 -21.08 24.16
N MET A 312 -3.66 -20.63 24.02
CA MET A 312 -2.94 -19.94 25.09
C MET A 312 -3.61 -18.59 25.43
N TYR A 313 -4.05 -17.82 24.44
CA TYR A 313 -4.76 -16.56 24.71
C TYR A 313 -6.08 -16.79 25.41
N ILE A 314 -6.85 -17.79 24.96
CA ILE A 314 -8.12 -18.18 25.60
C ILE A 314 -7.90 -18.55 27.07
N ASP A 315 -6.93 -19.41 27.36
CA ASP A 315 -6.62 -19.81 28.74
C ASP A 315 -6.25 -18.62 29.64
N ASN A 316 -5.61 -17.58 29.05
CA ASN A 316 -5.24 -16.38 29.79
C ASN A 316 -6.41 -15.44 30.10
N ILE A 317 -7.45 -15.38 29.26
CA ILE A 317 -8.50 -14.36 29.39
C ILE A 317 -9.91 -14.88 29.59
N LYS A 318 -10.19 -16.21 29.51
CA LYS A 318 -11.56 -16.73 29.52
C LYS A 318 -12.38 -16.30 30.73
N ASP A 319 -11.80 -16.33 31.93
CA ASP A 319 -12.50 -15.94 33.16
C ASP A 319 -12.77 -14.42 33.17
N ALA A 320 -11.82 -13.62 32.71
CA ALA A 320 -11.96 -12.18 32.54
C ALA A 320 -12.99 -11.84 31.45
N ALA A 321 -13.04 -12.63 30.37
CA ALA A 321 -14.04 -12.45 29.30
C ALA A 321 -15.47 -12.69 29.78
N ILE A 322 -15.68 -13.69 30.64
CA ILE A 322 -16.96 -13.94 31.30
C ILE A 322 -17.34 -12.74 32.19
N MET A 323 -16.41 -12.26 33.02
CA MET A 323 -16.62 -11.07 33.85
C MET A 323 -16.93 -9.82 33.03
N ASN A 324 -16.23 -9.64 31.91
CA ASN A 324 -16.44 -8.55 30.96
C ASN A 324 -17.85 -8.61 30.35
N ALA A 325 -18.29 -9.79 29.94
CA ALA A 325 -19.63 -10.00 29.40
C ALA A 325 -20.73 -9.68 30.42
N ILE A 326 -20.54 -10.09 31.69
CA ILE A 326 -21.44 -9.70 32.79
C ILE A 326 -21.44 -8.21 33.04
N ARG A 327 -20.27 -7.57 33.03
CA ARG A 327 -20.11 -6.14 33.28
C ARG A 327 -20.84 -5.27 32.26
N TRP A 328 -20.84 -5.70 31.00
CA TRP A 328 -21.37 -4.93 29.88
C TRP A 328 -22.70 -5.48 29.33
N ASP A 329 -23.24 -6.51 29.96
CA ASP A 329 -24.52 -7.17 29.57
C ASP A 329 -24.54 -7.56 28.08
N TYR A 330 -23.45 -8.16 27.61
CA TYR A 330 -23.31 -8.51 26.18
C TYR A 330 -24.25 -9.61 25.73
N TYR A 331 -24.58 -10.53 26.64
CA TYR A 331 -25.50 -11.62 26.38
C TYR A 331 -26.73 -11.48 27.28
N ALA A 332 -27.90 -11.72 26.77
CA ALA A 332 -29.16 -11.55 27.52
C ALA A 332 -29.35 -12.64 28.62
N THR A 333 -28.31 -12.91 29.40
CA THR A 333 -28.27 -13.89 30.49
C THR A 333 -27.25 -13.49 31.54
N THR A 334 -27.49 -13.92 32.79
CA THR A 334 -26.54 -13.80 33.92
C THR A 334 -25.93 -15.12 34.32
N SER A 335 -26.24 -16.20 33.60
CA SER A 335 -25.70 -17.53 33.84
C SER A 335 -24.28 -17.62 33.31
N GLU A 336 -23.28 -17.76 34.18
CA GLU A 336 -21.88 -17.95 33.81
C GLU A 336 -21.71 -19.04 32.75
N ARG A 337 -22.37 -20.18 32.89
CA ARG A 337 -22.30 -21.28 31.93
C ARG A 337 -22.83 -20.91 30.56
N GLU A 338 -23.89 -20.13 30.50
CA GLU A 338 -24.45 -19.66 29.23
C GLU A 338 -23.56 -18.59 28.59
N ILE A 339 -23.02 -17.69 29.40
CA ILE A 339 -22.05 -16.67 28.95
C ILE A 339 -20.79 -17.33 28.41
N GLU A 340 -20.23 -18.31 29.12
CA GLU A 340 -19.08 -19.08 28.67
C GLU A 340 -19.36 -19.76 27.32
N ALA A 341 -20.52 -20.41 27.19
CA ALA A 341 -20.91 -21.06 25.93
C ALA A 341 -21.04 -20.06 24.75
N GLN A 342 -21.57 -18.85 25.01
CA GLN A 342 -21.65 -17.80 23.99
C GLN A 342 -20.26 -17.25 23.62
N TYR A 343 -19.40 -17.00 24.60
CA TYR A 343 -18.04 -16.59 24.38
C TYR A 343 -17.25 -17.58 23.50
N PHE A 344 -17.34 -18.88 23.79
CA PHE A 344 -16.73 -19.89 22.94
C PHE A 344 -17.37 -19.99 21.54
N ALA A 345 -18.65 -19.66 21.41
CA ALA A 345 -19.28 -19.57 20.09
C ALA A 345 -18.74 -18.40 19.27
N ASP A 346 -18.51 -17.24 19.91
CA ASP A 346 -17.90 -16.08 19.25
C ASP A 346 -16.44 -16.35 18.86
N LEU A 347 -15.67 -16.99 19.72
CA LEU A 347 -14.31 -17.46 19.40
C LEU A 347 -14.30 -18.41 18.21
N LYS A 348 -15.25 -19.34 18.18
CA LYS A 348 -15.37 -20.31 17.09
C LYS A 348 -15.63 -19.64 15.74
N VAL A 349 -16.37 -18.55 15.69
CA VAL A 349 -16.55 -17.75 14.45
C VAL A 349 -15.20 -17.28 13.92
N VAL A 350 -14.34 -16.75 14.77
CA VAL A 350 -12.99 -16.27 14.39
C VAL A 350 -12.13 -17.41 13.89
N THR A 351 -12.01 -18.48 14.68
CA THR A 351 -11.12 -19.61 14.35
C THR A 351 -11.56 -20.37 13.11
N ASP A 352 -12.87 -20.63 12.96
CA ASP A 352 -13.42 -21.28 11.77
C ASP A 352 -13.17 -20.45 10.51
N PHE A 353 -13.37 -19.12 10.59
CA PHE A 353 -13.13 -18.22 9.46
C PHE A 353 -11.66 -18.23 9.08
N LEU A 354 -10.75 -17.98 10.01
CA LEU A 354 -9.32 -17.92 9.74
C LEU A 354 -8.76 -19.26 9.25
N SER A 355 -9.26 -20.38 9.78
CA SER A 355 -8.90 -21.72 9.29
C SER A 355 -9.33 -21.91 7.84
N ALA A 356 -10.59 -21.60 7.51
CA ALA A 356 -11.08 -21.71 6.14
C ALA A 356 -10.35 -20.75 5.17
N ARG A 357 -9.99 -19.53 5.63
CA ARG A 357 -9.16 -18.60 4.87
C ARG A 357 -7.77 -19.16 4.59
N THR A 358 -7.15 -19.78 5.60
CA THR A 358 -5.84 -20.41 5.45
C THR A 358 -5.89 -21.50 4.38
N ASP A 359 -6.92 -22.34 4.39
CA ASP A 359 -7.11 -23.37 3.38
C ASP A 359 -7.36 -22.80 1.98
N PHE A 360 -8.22 -21.78 1.89
CA PHE A 360 -8.50 -21.09 0.63
C PHE A 360 -7.25 -20.47 0.02
N LEU A 361 -6.49 -19.69 0.81
CA LEU A 361 -5.27 -19.05 0.34
C LEU A 361 -4.19 -20.07 -0.04
N ASN A 362 -4.05 -21.15 0.74
CA ASN A 362 -3.11 -22.23 0.43
C ASN A 362 -3.43 -22.97 -0.88
N GLN A 363 -4.70 -23.02 -1.28
CA GLN A 363 -5.12 -23.60 -2.55
C GLN A 363 -4.93 -22.63 -3.74
N ASN A 364 -4.97 -21.32 -3.48
CA ASN A 364 -5.02 -20.29 -4.52
C ASN A 364 -3.75 -19.44 -4.66
N LEU A 365 -2.94 -19.32 -3.61
CA LEU A 365 -1.59 -18.73 -3.64
C LEU A 365 -0.56 -19.84 -3.83
N THR A 366 -0.69 -20.55 -4.92
CA THR A 366 0.28 -21.55 -5.29
C THR A 366 1.22 -20.95 -6.33
N LEU A 367 2.52 -21.23 -6.23
CA LEU A 367 3.52 -20.93 -7.25
C LEU A 367 3.17 -21.65 -8.58
N LYS A 368 1.98 -21.44 -9.08
CA LYS A 368 1.48 -21.99 -10.35
C LYS A 368 1.99 -21.21 -11.57
N ASN A 369 2.61 -20.08 -11.36
CA ASN A 369 3.20 -19.31 -12.44
C ASN A 369 4.69 -19.65 -12.58
N GLU A 370 4.99 -20.86 -13.00
CA GLU A 370 6.13 -21.09 -13.86
C GLU A 370 5.84 -20.37 -15.19
N GLY A 371 5.61 -19.07 -15.14
CA GLY A 371 5.41 -18.24 -16.32
C GLY A 371 6.73 -17.59 -16.72
N LEU A 372 6.89 -17.32 -18.01
CA LEU A 372 7.98 -16.49 -18.49
C LEU A 372 7.73 -15.04 -18.09
N THR A 373 8.75 -14.36 -17.59
CA THR A 373 8.75 -12.92 -17.34
C THR A 373 9.81 -12.26 -18.21
N ILE A 374 9.49 -11.09 -18.76
CA ILE A 374 10.40 -10.29 -19.58
C ILE A 374 10.74 -9.04 -18.78
N SER A 375 12.05 -8.74 -18.63
CA SER A 375 12.50 -7.50 -18.02
C SER A 375 11.97 -6.28 -18.76
N HIS A 376 11.80 -5.18 -18.05
CA HIS A 376 11.43 -3.90 -18.66
C HIS A 376 12.39 -3.53 -19.79
N ILE A 377 11.80 -3.05 -20.89
CA ILE A 377 12.53 -2.56 -22.06
C ILE A 377 12.37 -1.04 -22.08
N PRO A 378 13.44 -0.27 -21.85
CA PRO A 378 13.40 1.19 -21.94
C PRO A 378 12.93 1.67 -23.30
N SER A 379 12.37 2.88 -23.32
CA SER A 379 11.99 3.52 -24.58
C SER A 379 13.15 3.62 -25.55
N GLN A 380 12.91 3.27 -26.82
CA GLN A 380 13.89 3.22 -27.87
C GLN A 380 13.77 4.40 -28.84
N LYS A 381 14.91 4.82 -29.42
CA LYS A 381 14.90 5.83 -30.48
C LYS A 381 14.55 5.21 -31.82
N ARG A 382 13.66 5.83 -32.59
CA ARG A 382 13.37 5.42 -33.97
C ARG A 382 14.64 5.49 -34.83
N THR A 383 14.98 4.36 -35.47
CA THR A 383 16.15 4.24 -36.37
C THR A 383 15.76 4.22 -37.85
N GLY A 384 14.48 3.95 -38.17
CA GLY A 384 14.00 3.66 -39.53
C GLY A 384 14.21 2.21 -39.96
N SER A 385 14.76 1.39 -39.09
CA SER A 385 14.93 -0.06 -39.24
C SER A 385 14.30 -0.76 -38.05
N GLU A 386 14.18 -2.08 -38.09
CA GLU A 386 13.73 -2.87 -36.96
C GLU A 386 14.58 -2.61 -35.71
N ILE A 387 13.91 -2.45 -34.58
CA ILE A 387 14.50 -2.23 -33.26
C ILE A 387 14.27 -3.48 -32.45
N THR A 388 15.37 -4.15 -32.10
CA THR A 388 15.38 -5.43 -31.35
C THR A 388 16.28 -5.27 -30.11
N PRO A 389 15.79 -4.62 -29.05
CA PRO A 389 16.56 -4.41 -27.83
C PRO A 389 16.90 -5.76 -27.17
N GLU A 390 18.04 -5.80 -26.48
CA GLU A 390 18.36 -6.93 -25.61
C GLU A 390 17.31 -7.04 -24.49
N ILE A 391 16.83 -8.26 -24.23
CA ILE A 391 15.87 -8.55 -23.19
C ILE A 391 16.45 -9.59 -22.21
N THR A 392 16.02 -9.52 -20.97
CA THR A 392 16.24 -10.59 -20.01
C THR A 392 14.94 -11.32 -19.77
N VAL A 393 14.91 -12.61 -20.00
CA VAL A 393 13.76 -13.46 -19.73
C VAL A 393 14.06 -14.34 -18.53
N LYS A 394 13.10 -14.43 -17.61
CA LYS A 394 13.19 -15.30 -16.44
C LYS A 394 12.00 -16.24 -16.36
N CYS A 395 12.21 -17.39 -15.75
CA CYS A 395 11.18 -18.22 -15.17
C CYS A 395 11.52 -18.38 -13.69
N LEU A 396 10.67 -17.83 -12.82
CA LEU A 396 11.02 -17.62 -11.41
C LEU A 396 12.35 -16.84 -11.30
N ASP A 397 13.28 -17.31 -10.48
CA ASP A 397 14.60 -16.67 -10.30
C ASP A 397 15.63 -17.05 -11.36
N ARG A 398 15.30 -17.99 -12.24
CA ARG A 398 16.23 -18.48 -13.26
C ARG A 398 16.20 -17.59 -14.50
N VAL A 399 17.34 -16.98 -14.83
CA VAL A 399 17.54 -16.29 -16.11
C VAL A 399 17.65 -17.34 -17.23
N LEU A 400 16.87 -17.16 -18.28
CA LEU A 400 16.78 -18.06 -19.42
C LEU A 400 17.70 -17.60 -20.56
N THR A 401 18.06 -18.54 -21.43
CA THR A 401 18.95 -18.32 -22.57
C THR A 401 18.17 -18.35 -23.87
N GLU A 402 18.25 -17.28 -24.67
CA GLU A 402 17.65 -17.21 -26.00
C GLU A 402 18.24 -18.28 -26.94
N GLY A 403 17.38 -18.90 -27.75
CA GLY A 403 17.76 -19.99 -28.66
C GLY A 403 17.93 -21.35 -27.99
N VAL A 404 17.89 -21.42 -26.65
CA VAL A 404 17.96 -22.67 -25.88
C VAL A 404 16.67 -22.88 -25.10
N ASP A 405 16.29 -21.89 -24.28
CA ASP A 405 15.15 -21.95 -23.40
C ASP A 405 13.91 -21.21 -23.98
N TYR A 406 14.12 -20.26 -24.90
CA TYR A 406 13.05 -19.50 -25.55
C TYR A 406 13.45 -18.93 -26.91
N THR A 407 12.45 -18.50 -27.68
CA THR A 407 12.57 -17.62 -28.85
C THR A 407 11.90 -16.28 -28.58
N VAL A 408 12.37 -15.22 -29.27
CA VAL A 408 11.78 -13.89 -29.22
C VAL A 408 11.31 -13.42 -30.59
N ALA A 409 10.16 -12.76 -30.62
CA ALA A 409 9.62 -12.09 -31.80
C ALA A 409 9.25 -10.65 -31.47
N PHE A 410 9.56 -9.73 -32.40
CA PHE A 410 9.22 -8.32 -32.28
C PHE A 410 8.18 -7.96 -33.35
N SER A 411 7.19 -7.12 -33.00
CA SER A 411 6.25 -6.55 -33.95
C SER A 411 6.05 -5.06 -33.69
N ASP A 412 5.65 -4.33 -34.72
CA ASP A 412 5.48 -2.87 -34.70
C ASP A 412 6.73 -2.10 -34.25
N ASN A 413 7.92 -2.68 -34.50
CA ASN A 413 9.21 -2.28 -33.96
C ASN A 413 10.04 -1.39 -34.89
N VAL A 414 9.42 -0.72 -35.88
CA VAL A 414 10.11 0.17 -36.84
C VAL A 414 9.70 1.62 -36.68
N GLU A 415 8.38 1.87 -36.59
CA GLU A 415 7.81 3.20 -36.59
C GLU A 415 7.57 3.71 -35.17
N LYS A 416 7.44 5.04 -35.02
CA LYS A 416 7.02 5.65 -33.75
C LYS A 416 5.72 5.03 -33.25
N GLY A 417 5.71 4.60 -32.02
CA GLY A 417 4.53 3.96 -31.43
C GLY A 417 4.89 3.05 -30.27
N THR A 418 4.13 2.00 -30.12
CA THR A 418 4.36 0.93 -29.15
C THR A 418 4.70 -0.32 -29.90
N ALA A 419 5.88 -0.85 -29.69
CA ALA A 419 6.30 -2.14 -30.20
C ALA A 419 5.95 -3.25 -29.21
N THR A 420 5.67 -4.44 -29.71
CA THR A 420 5.37 -5.62 -28.91
C THR A 420 6.51 -6.63 -29.02
N VAL A 421 6.84 -7.22 -27.89
CA VAL A 421 7.80 -8.34 -27.79
C VAL A 421 7.06 -9.56 -27.31
N THR A 422 7.15 -10.64 -28.04
CA THR A 422 6.59 -11.96 -27.68
C THR A 422 7.72 -12.94 -27.46
N VAL A 423 7.74 -13.57 -26.31
CA VAL A 423 8.67 -14.64 -25.96
C VAL A 423 7.91 -15.95 -25.92
N THR A 424 8.39 -16.96 -26.64
CA THR A 424 7.81 -18.30 -26.66
C THR A 424 8.83 -19.29 -26.11
N GLY A 425 8.45 -20.02 -25.07
CA GLY A 425 9.29 -21.01 -24.40
C GLY A 425 9.63 -22.19 -25.30
N MET A 426 10.81 -22.74 -25.11
CA MET A 426 11.34 -23.90 -25.80
C MET A 426 11.81 -24.98 -24.80
N GLY A 427 11.87 -26.24 -25.24
CA GLY A 427 12.41 -27.33 -24.44
C GLY A 427 11.62 -27.53 -23.13
N HIS A 428 12.29 -27.28 -22.01
CA HIS A 428 11.62 -27.37 -20.67
C HIS A 428 10.51 -26.38 -20.47
N TYR A 429 10.52 -25.26 -21.22
CA TYR A 429 9.55 -24.16 -21.15
C TYR A 429 8.53 -24.19 -22.30
N GLU A 430 8.46 -25.29 -23.05
CA GLU A 430 7.55 -25.46 -24.20
C GLU A 430 6.09 -25.28 -23.73
N GLY A 431 5.33 -24.45 -24.47
CA GLY A 431 3.96 -24.10 -24.14
C GLY A 431 3.79 -22.85 -23.26
N MET A 432 4.88 -22.27 -22.75
CA MET A 432 4.88 -20.99 -22.06
C MET A 432 5.04 -19.84 -23.04
N GLU A 433 4.33 -18.74 -22.82
CA GLU A 433 4.42 -17.51 -23.60
C GLU A 433 4.35 -16.30 -22.69
N ALA A 434 5.13 -15.26 -23.00
CA ALA A 434 5.04 -13.96 -22.35
C ALA A 434 5.10 -12.84 -23.39
N GLN A 435 4.41 -11.73 -23.08
CA GLN A 435 4.45 -10.53 -23.92
C GLN A 435 4.75 -9.29 -23.08
N THR A 436 5.49 -8.36 -23.66
CA THR A 436 5.70 -7.01 -23.13
C THR A 436 5.75 -6.00 -24.26
N THR A 437 5.79 -4.71 -23.93
CA THR A 437 5.86 -3.65 -24.92
C THR A 437 6.95 -2.65 -24.58
N PHE A 438 7.42 -1.91 -25.60
CA PHE A 438 8.28 -0.73 -25.39
C PHE A 438 7.86 0.41 -26.33
N LYS A 439 8.22 1.65 -25.96
CA LYS A 439 7.92 2.82 -26.77
C LYS A 439 9.04 3.09 -27.76
N ILE A 440 8.68 3.46 -28.98
CA ILE A 440 9.58 4.01 -30.00
C ILE A 440 9.32 5.50 -30.16
N LEU A 441 10.32 6.30 -29.84
CA LEU A 441 10.27 7.75 -29.84
C LEU A 441 11.03 8.33 -31.03
N LEU A 442 10.64 9.49 -31.51
CA LEU A 442 11.36 10.19 -32.59
C LEU A 442 12.64 10.87 -32.11
N VAL A 443 12.78 11.04 -30.79
CA VAL A 443 13.94 11.71 -30.18
C VAL A 443 14.52 10.82 -29.10
N SER A 444 15.84 10.78 -28.98
CA SER A 444 16.53 10.15 -27.87
C SER A 444 16.29 10.96 -26.60
N ASP A 445 16.07 10.30 -25.50
CA ASP A 445 15.92 10.78 -24.13
C ASP A 445 15.70 12.29 -23.95
N PRO A 446 14.58 12.73 -23.32
CA PRO A 446 14.34 14.13 -22.97
C PRO A 446 15.47 14.78 -22.15
N LEU A 447 16.32 13.97 -21.53
CA LEU A 447 17.45 14.42 -20.69
C LEU A 447 18.80 14.48 -21.43
N ASP A 448 18.90 14.02 -22.70
CA ASP A 448 20.12 14.19 -23.49
C ASP A 448 20.19 15.59 -24.13
N TRP A 449 20.69 16.55 -23.39
CA TRP A 449 20.91 17.94 -23.81
C TRP A 449 22.21 18.15 -24.61
N THR A 450 22.85 17.09 -25.05
CA THR A 450 24.15 17.19 -25.76
C THR A 450 24.00 17.29 -27.27
N GLY A 451 23.46 18.39 -27.81
CA GLY A 451 23.45 18.69 -29.23
C GLY A 451 22.13 19.23 -29.78
N GLY A 452 22.11 20.40 -30.30
CA GLY A 452 20.97 21.15 -30.82
C GLY A 452 20.49 22.25 -29.89
N SER A 453 19.81 23.29 -30.43
CA SER A 453 19.25 24.34 -29.57
C SER A 453 18.08 23.77 -28.76
N GLY A 454 18.00 24.12 -27.48
CA GLY A 454 16.91 23.67 -26.60
C GLY A 454 15.51 23.99 -27.15
N GLU A 455 15.40 24.98 -28.00
CA GLU A 455 14.18 25.42 -28.67
C GLU A 455 13.70 24.46 -29.78
N GLU A 456 14.61 23.89 -30.57
CA GLU A 456 14.26 22.92 -31.61
C GLU A 456 13.76 21.60 -31.01
N ARG A 457 14.40 21.12 -29.93
CA ARG A 457 14.00 19.91 -29.23
C ARG A 457 12.66 20.05 -28.49
N ALA A 458 12.43 21.22 -27.88
CA ALA A 458 11.14 21.48 -27.22
C ALA A 458 9.99 21.45 -28.24
N LYS A 459 10.19 22.03 -29.45
CA LYS A 459 9.20 22.00 -30.53
C LYS A 459 8.99 20.59 -31.08
N GLU A 460 10.03 19.79 -31.22
CA GLU A 460 9.95 18.42 -31.70
C GLU A 460 9.24 17.51 -30.68
N ASN A 461 9.56 17.63 -29.40
CA ASN A 461 8.88 16.88 -28.32
C ASN A 461 7.39 17.24 -28.21
N LEU A 462 7.03 18.51 -28.30
CA LEU A 462 5.63 18.95 -28.28
C LEU A 462 4.83 18.40 -29.48
N ASN A 463 5.45 18.35 -30.68
CA ASN A 463 4.83 17.75 -31.85
C ASN A 463 4.62 16.22 -31.70
N ASN A 464 5.53 15.56 -31.00
CA ASN A 464 5.47 14.11 -30.74
C ASN A 464 4.37 13.71 -29.76
N PHE A 465 3.98 14.62 -28.84
CA PHE A 465 2.84 14.42 -27.94
C PHE A 465 1.46 14.70 -28.57
N GLY A 466 1.40 15.01 -29.86
CA GLY A 466 0.16 15.29 -30.56
C GLY A 466 -0.56 16.58 -30.12
N VAL A 467 0.12 17.45 -29.39
CA VAL A 467 -0.41 18.70 -28.88
C VAL A 467 -0.02 19.82 -29.85
N LYS A 468 -0.96 20.30 -30.63
CA LYS A 468 -0.80 21.56 -31.40
C LYS A 468 -0.91 22.74 -30.43
N PHE A 469 0.19 23.14 -29.82
CA PHE A 469 0.29 24.36 -29.04
C PHE A 469 1.33 25.30 -29.65
N VAL A 470 1.00 25.97 -30.74
CA VAL A 470 1.87 26.99 -31.32
C VAL A 470 1.90 28.20 -30.39
N ASP A 471 0.80 28.54 -29.73
CA ASP A 471 0.69 29.76 -28.91
C ASP A 471 1.27 29.62 -27.49
N THR A 472 1.29 28.41 -26.92
CA THR A 472 1.79 28.19 -25.54
C THR A 472 3.33 28.19 -25.48
N VAL A 473 4.01 27.70 -26.52
CA VAL A 473 5.50 27.72 -26.58
C VAL A 473 6.05 29.12 -26.65
N GLU A 474 5.39 30.01 -27.37
CA GLU A 474 5.80 31.43 -27.40
C GLU A 474 5.61 32.11 -26.03
N LEU A 475 4.58 31.73 -25.29
CA LEU A 475 4.30 32.25 -23.95
C LEU A 475 5.35 31.75 -22.92
N ILE A 476 5.70 30.47 -22.96
CA ILE A 476 6.69 29.86 -22.05
C ILE A 476 8.08 30.42 -22.34
N LEU A 477 8.47 30.56 -23.62
CA LEU A 477 9.74 31.17 -24.01
C LEU A 477 9.80 32.67 -23.66
N TYR A 478 8.66 33.36 -23.71
CA TYR A 478 8.56 34.76 -23.28
C TYR A 478 8.87 34.92 -21.78
N TYR A 479 8.40 34.03 -20.93
CA TYR A 479 8.64 34.10 -19.48
C TYR A 479 10.01 33.57 -19.06
N ILE A 480 10.61 32.65 -19.79
CA ILE A 480 11.93 32.07 -19.47
C ILE A 480 13.08 32.94 -19.98
N VAL A 481 12.92 33.58 -21.11
CA VAL A 481 14.03 34.36 -21.77
C VAL A 481 14.04 35.85 -21.41
N LYS A 482 12.91 36.42 -20.96
CA LYS A 482 12.82 37.85 -20.64
C LYS A 482 13.66 38.31 -19.45
N PRO A 483 13.97 37.50 -18.41
CA PRO A 483 14.87 37.91 -17.32
C PRO A 483 16.34 38.01 -17.72
N PHE A 484 16.76 37.44 -18.87
CA PHE A 484 18.15 37.37 -19.27
C PHE A 484 18.55 38.42 -20.35
N LYS A 485 17.63 39.33 -20.70
CA LYS A 485 17.95 40.50 -21.50
C LYS A 485 17.90 41.77 -20.63
N LYS A 486 18.97 41.95 -19.86
CA LYS A 486 19.45 43.23 -19.37
C LYS A 486 20.92 43.34 -19.64
#